data_7455c56242f407ed57f3a93199ce4f2b
#
_entry.id   7455c56242f407ed57f3a93199ce4f2b
#
_cell.length_a   1.000
_cell.length_b   1.000
_cell.length_c   1.000
_cell.angle_alpha   90.00
_cell.angle_beta   90.00
_cell.angle_gamma   90.00
#
_symmetry.space_group_name_H-M   'P 1'
#
loop_
_entity.id
_entity.type
_entity.pdbx_description
1 polymer ?
#
loop_
_entity_poly.entity_id
_entity_poly.type
_entity_poly.pdbx_seq_one_letter_code
_entity_poly.pdbx_strand_id
1 'polypeptide(L)'
;GEAIRLLSEHGFFIVMVSNQSGVARGMFSEDAVRSVNDRVLKLLEDEGTHIDATYYCPHHPHGVLPQYARVCQCRKPAPGMGHRAAAEYGIDLSQSYIIGDKPSDVTFGQNCGMKQSFLVSTGYGSGENLPTAYGIAASDILHAAGMILQMDTKESM
;
A
#
# COMPACT_ATOMS: atom_id res chain seq x y z
N GLY A 1 -4.99 12.01 -5.93
CA GLY A 1 -5.15 13.07 -4.90
C GLY A 1 -6.51 13.02 -4.22
N GLU A 2 -7.60 13.00 -5.00
CA GLU A 2 -8.97 13.07 -4.45
C GLU A 2 -9.28 11.99 -3.40
N ALA A 3 -8.95 10.73 -3.68
CA ALA A 3 -9.17 9.62 -2.74
C ALA A 3 -8.37 9.79 -1.43
N ILE A 4 -7.13 10.22 -1.54
CA ILE A 4 -6.25 10.44 -0.38
C ILE A 4 -6.81 11.59 0.46
N ARG A 5 -7.20 12.70 -0.16
CA ARG A 5 -7.84 13.82 0.53
C ARG A 5 -9.11 13.40 1.25
N LEU A 6 -9.99 12.66 0.56
CA LEU A 6 -11.23 12.15 1.13
C LEU A 6 -10.99 11.33 2.40
N LEU A 7 -10.04 10.41 2.38
CA LEU A 7 -9.69 9.60 3.54
C LEU A 7 -9.03 10.43 4.65
N SER A 8 -8.10 11.33 4.32
CA SER A 8 -7.43 12.20 5.30
C SER A 8 -8.42 13.12 6.01
N GLU A 9 -9.40 13.70 5.30
CA GLU A 9 -10.47 14.54 5.88
C GLU A 9 -11.37 13.77 6.87
N HIS A 10 -11.41 12.44 6.74
CA HIS A 10 -12.12 11.54 7.68
C HIS A 10 -11.20 10.93 8.75
N GLY A 11 -10.00 11.47 8.92
CA GLY A 11 -9.09 11.11 10.01
C GLY A 11 -8.23 9.88 9.77
N PHE A 12 -8.20 9.34 8.55
CA PHE A 12 -7.31 8.23 8.21
C PHE A 12 -5.85 8.70 8.10
N PHE A 13 -4.94 7.94 8.70
CA PHE A 13 -3.50 8.06 8.52
C PHE A 13 -3.10 7.31 7.25
N ILE A 14 -2.50 7.99 6.29
CA ILE A 14 -2.24 7.45 4.95
C ILE A 14 -0.79 6.98 4.83
N VAL A 15 -0.62 5.69 4.53
CA VAL A 15 0.70 5.06 4.36
C VAL A 15 0.85 4.50 2.96
N MET A 16 1.92 4.87 2.25
CA MET A 16 2.29 4.27 0.98
C MET A 16 3.27 3.11 1.20
N VAL A 17 2.92 1.92 0.72
CA VAL A 17 3.79 0.72 0.81
C VAL A 17 4.03 0.13 -0.58
N SER A 18 5.29 -0.07 -0.98
CA SER A 18 5.61 -0.54 -2.33
C SER A 18 6.71 -1.61 -2.38
N ASN A 19 6.59 -2.54 -3.33
CA ASN A 19 7.67 -3.46 -3.70
C ASN A 19 8.48 -2.86 -4.84
N GLN A 20 9.76 -2.59 -4.62
CA GLN A 20 10.69 -1.96 -5.57
C GLN A 20 11.78 -2.95 -6.01
N SER A 21 11.37 -4.09 -6.55
CA SER A 21 12.27 -5.18 -6.94
C SER A 21 13.26 -4.81 -8.07
N GLY A 22 13.03 -3.71 -8.78
CA GLY A 22 13.98 -3.18 -9.76
C GLY A 22 15.34 -2.84 -9.14
N VAL A 23 15.38 -2.48 -7.85
CA VAL A 23 16.64 -2.28 -7.12
C VAL A 23 17.44 -3.58 -7.07
N ALA A 24 16.83 -4.69 -6.59
CA ALA A 24 17.48 -5.99 -6.52
C ALA A 24 17.90 -6.52 -7.90
N ARG A 25 17.19 -6.13 -8.95
CA ARG A 25 17.47 -6.51 -10.34
C ARG A 25 18.47 -5.58 -11.03
N GLY A 26 19.02 -4.58 -10.33
CA GLY A 26 20.00 -3.64 -10.88
C GLY A 26 19.44 -2.69 -11.95
N MET A 27 18.11 -2.52 -12.00
CA MET A 27 17.46 -1.65 -12.99
C MET A 27 17.54 -0.17 -12.60
N PHE A 28 17.54 0.12 -11.31
CA PHE A 28 17.65 1.45 -10.73
C PHE A 28 18.13 1.37 -9.27
N SER A 29 18.63 2.48 -8.75
CA SER A 29 19.14 2.57 -7.36
C SER A 29 18.03 2.87 -6.35
N GLU A 30 18.32 2.71 -5.05
CA GLU A 30 17.42 3.20 -3.99
C GLU A 30 17.28 4.73 -4.02
N ASP A 31 18.31 5.48 -4.46
CA ASP A 31 18.21 6.93 -4.64
C ASP A 31 17.16 7.29 -5.71
N ALA A 32 17.09 6.52 -6.78
CA ALA A 32 16.05 6.69 -7.79
C ALA A 32 14.66 6.42 -7.21
N VAL A 33 14.50 5.39 -6.38
CA VAL A 33 13.23 5.12 -5.67
C VAL A 33 12.84 6.28 -4.77
N ARG A 34 13.80 6.81 -3.97
CA ARG A 34 13.57 7.98 -3.11
C ARG A 34 13.13 9.18 -3.93
N SER A 35 13.85 9.50 -5.01
CA SER A 35 13.51 10.63 -5.88
C SER A 35 12.12 10.53 -6.50
N VAL A 36 11.69 9.33 -6.89
CA VAL A 36 10.33 9.09 -7.41
C VAL A 36 9.30 9.28 -6.30
N ASN A 37 9.54 8.73 -5.11
CA ASN A 37 8.64 8.92 -3.96
C ASN A 37 8.51 10.40 -3.60
N ASP A 38 9.62 11.14 -3.51
CA ASP A 38 9.62 12.58 -3.21
C ASP A 38 8.81 13.35 -4.28
N ARG A 39 8.93 12.95 -5.54
CA ARG A 39 8.14 13.55 -6.62
C ARG A 39 6.63 13.27 -6.47
N VAL A 40 6.26 12.04 -6.08
CA VAL A 40 4.86 11.68 -5.83
C VAL A 40 4.30 12.49 -4.65
N LEU A 41 5.05 12.58 -3.54
CA LEU A 41 4.66 13.37 -2.37
C LEU A 41 4.46 14.83 -2.74
N LYS A 42 5.39 15.42 -3.51
CA LYS A 42 5.29 16.79 -3.96
C LYS A 42 4.06 17.05 -4.84
N LEU A 43 3.73 16.13 -5.76
CA LEU A 43 2.53 16.24 -6.59
C LEU A 43 1.25 16.20 -5.76
N LEU A 44 1.20 15.38 -4.71
CA LEU A 44 0.06 15.32 -3.80
C LEU A 44 -0.07 16.58 -2.95
N GLU A 45 1.04 17.14 -2.47
CA GLU A 45 1.06 18.44 -1.78
C GLU A 45 0.54 19.57 -2.68
N ASP A 46 0.96 19.60 -3.95
CA ASP A 46 0.50 20.58 -4.93
C ASP A 46 -1.03 20.47 -5.19
N GLU A 47 -1.61 19.27 -4.98
CA GLU A 47 -3.05 19.01 -5.02
C GLU A 47 -3.76 19.24 -3.67
N GLY A 48 -3.05 19.70 -2.64
CA GLY A 48 -3.60 19.99 -1.31
C GLY A 48 -3.89 18.75 -0.47
N THR A 49 -3.17 17.66 -0.70
CA THR A 49 -3.25 16.44 0.12
C THR A 49 -1.85 15.89 0.41
N HIS A 50 -1.72 14.88 1.27
CA HIS A 50 -0.42 14.32 1.64
C HIS A 50 -0.51 12.82 1.97
N ILE A 51 0.64 12.18 2.00
CA ILE A 51 0.86 10.83 2.55
C ILE A 51 1.68 11.01 3.82
N ASP A 52 1.23 10.39 4.92
CA ASP A 52 1.84 10.56 6.25
C ASP A 52 3.14 9.78 6.40
N ALA A 53 3.24 8.60 5.75
CA ALA A 53 4.44 7.78 5.79
C ALA A 53 4.63 6.95 4.50
N THR A 54 5.89 6.65 4.17
CA THR A 54 6.23 5.84 2.98
C THR A 54 7.19 4.73 3.35
N TYR A 55 6.91 3.53 2.85
CA TYR A 55 7.79 2.37 2.99
C TYR A 55 7.95 1.66 1.65
N TYR A 56 9.14 1.14 1.38
CA TYR A 56 9.37 0.29 0.23
C TYR A 56 10.27 -0.89 0.56
N CYS A 57 10.15 -1.94 -0.23
CA CYS A 57 11.03 -3.10 -0.16
C CYS A 57 11.89 -3.17 -1.42
N PRO A 58 13.23 -3.05 -1.33
CA PRO A 58 14.14 -3.14 -2.46
C PRO A 58 14.50 -4.59 -2.83
N HIS A 59 14.12 -5.58 -1.99
CA HIS A 59 14.59 -6.96 -2.11
C HIS A 59 13.80 -7.78 -3.13
N HIS A 60 14.48 -8.79 -3.69
CA HIS A 60 13.86 -9.85 -4.49
C HIS A 60 14.69 -11.13 -4.35
N PRO A 61 14.06 -12.34 -4.14
CA PRO A 61 14.82 -13.58 -3.96
C PRO A 61 15.73 -13.91 -5.15
N HIS A 62 15.33 -13.54 -6.35
CA HIS A 62 16.08 -13.72 -7.59
C HIS A 62 16.68 -12.41 -8.11
N GLY A 63 17.13 -11.54 -7.21
CA GLY A 63 17.86 -10.31 -7.56
C GLY A 63 19.25 -10.62 -8.09
N VAL A 64 19.78 -9.71 -8.91
CA VAL A 64 21.17 -9.83 -9.43
C VAL A 64 22.20 -9.11 -8.56
N LEU A 65 21.74 -8.17 -7.72
CA LEU A 65 22.60 -7.46 -6.77
C LEU A 65 22.62 -8.21 -5.42
N PRO A 66 23.77 -8.78 -5.00
CA PRO A 66 23.87 -9.66 -3.82
C PRO A 66 23.28 -9.04 -2.54
N GLN A 67 23.48 -7.74 -2.32
CA GLN A 67 22.99 -7.04 -1.12
C GLN A 67 21.47 -6.97 -1.01
N TYR A 68 20.75 -7.12 -2.14
CA TYR A 68 19.28 -7.10 -2.22
C TYR A 68 18.67 -8.44 -2.62
N ALA A 69 19.49 -9.42 -3.04
CA ALA A 69 19.07 -10.74 -3.49
C ALA A 69 18.77 -11.66 -2.30
N ARG A 70 17.59 -11.49 -1.69
CA ARG A 70 17.19 -12.27 -0.51
C ARG A 70 15.67 -12.33 -0.32
N VAL A 71 15.23 -13.36 0.40
CA VAL A 71 13.90 -13.39 1.03
C VAL A 71 13.93 -12.44 2.23
N CYS A 72 12.85 -11.69 2.43
CA CYS A 72 12.75 -10.72 3.53
C CYS A 72 11.31 -10.62 4.03
N GLN A 73 11.13 -10.00 5.20
CA GLN A 73 9.82 -9.75 5.79
C GLN A 73 9.14 -8.47 5.27
N CYS A 74 9.88 -7.60 4.56
CA CYS A 74 9.32 -6.34 4.05
C CYS A 74 8.64 -6.47 2.68
N ARG A 75 8.95 -7.52 1.88
CA ARG A 75 8.35 -7.68 0.55
C ARG A 75 6.92 -8.21 0.64
N LYS A 76 5.93 -7.41 0.17
CA LYS A 76 4.55 -7.88 0.05
C LYS A 76 4.49 -9.17 -0.78
N PRO A 77 3.76 -10.22 -0.34
CA PRO A 77 2.72 -10.21 0.70
C PRO A 77 3.20 -10.36 2.16
N ALA A 78 4.51 -10.43 2.46
CA ALA A 78 5.00 -10.46 3.84
C ALA A 78 4.65 -9.14 4.58
N PRO A 79 4.21 -9.20 5.86
CA PRO A 79 3.57 -8.08 6.56
C PRO A 79 4.53 -7.02 7.12
N GLY A 80 5.84 -7.16 6.92
CA GLY A 80 6.86 -6.38 7.63
C GLY A 80 6.74 -4.87 7.48
N MET A 81 6.35 -4.35 6.31
CA MET A 81 6.13 -2.90 6.15
C MET A 81 4.92 -2.41 6.95
N GLY A 82 3.83 -3.19 7.01
CA GLY A 82 2.65 -2.87 7.83
C GLY A 82 2.96 -2.89 9.32
N HIS A 83 3.64 -3.92 9.80
CA HIS A 83 4.06 -4.01 11.20
C HIS A 83 5.01 -2.87 11.60
N ARG A 84 5.91 -2.49 10.70
CA ARG A 84 6.82 -1.37 10.92
C ARG A 84 6.06 -0.05 11.04
N ALA A 85 5.14 0.24 10.13
CA ALA A 85 4.29 1.43 10.18
C ALA A 85 3.46 1.46 11.48
N ALA A 86 2.86 0.33 11.86
CA ALA A 86 2.11 0.21 13.11
C ALA A 86 2.96 0.52 14.35
N ALA A 87 4.18 0.00 14.41
CA ALA A 87 5.10 0.22 15.53
C ALA A 87 5.59 1.68 15.59
N GLU A 88 5.88 2.31 14.45
CA GLU A 88 6.41 3.68 14.40
C GLU A 88 5.33 4.75 14.68
N TYR A 89 4.10 4.52 14.28
CA TYR A 89 3.02 5.51 14.36
C TYR A 89 1.84 5.13 15.27
N GLY A 90 1.91 3.98 15.94
CA GLY A 90 0.83 3.52 16.82
C GLY A 90 -0.46 3.14 16.06
N ILE A 91 -0.32 2.64 14.83
CA ILE A 91 -1.45 2.28 13.98
C ILE A 91 -2.06 0.95 14.44
N ASP A 92 -3.38 0.93 14.62
CA ASP A 92 -4.14 -0.31 14.79
C ASP A 92 -4.42 -0.95 13.44
N LEU A 93 -3.69 -2.02 13.12
CA LEU A 93 -3.87 -2.74 11.87
C LEU A 93 -5.25 -3.38 11.75
N SER A 94 -5.87 -3.77 12.86
CA SER A 94 -7.22 -4.36 12.87
C SER A 94 -8.32 -3.35 12.48
N GLN A 95 -8.02 -2.05 12.53
CA GLN A 95 -8.88 -0.96 12.07
C GLN A 95 -8.39 -0.35 10.75
N SER A 96 -7.35 -0.95 10.15
CA SER A 96 -6.72 -0.44 8.93
C SER A 96 -7.22 -1.15 7.68
N TYR A 97 -7.05 -0.48 6.56
CA TYR A 97 -7.42 -0.95 5.23
C TYR A 97 -6.21 -0.93 4.29
N ILE A 98 -6.21 -1.78 3.28
CA ILE A 98 -5.28 -1.66 2.16
C ILE A 98 -6.01 -1.54 0.84
N ILE A 99 -5.52 -0.67 -0.03
CA ILE A 99 -5.95 -0.54 -1.41
C ILE A 99 -4.72 -0.82 -2.29
N GLY A 100 -4.83 -1.76 -3.21
CA GLY A 100 -3.75 -2.10 -4.11
C GLY A 100 -4.23 -2.64 -5.44
N ASP A 101 -3.32 -2.74 -6.40
CA ASP A 101 -3.60 -3.18 -7.76
C ASP A 101 -3.08 -4.60 -8.05
N LYS A 102 -2.57 -5.29 -7.03
CA LYS A 102 -2.04 -6.65 -7.15
C LYS A 102 -2.63 -7.60 -6.11
N PRO A 103 -2.80 -8.89 -6.47
CA PRO A 103 -3.20 -9.92 -5.51
C PRO A 103 -2.32 -9.96 -4.26
N SER A 104 -1.01 -9.64 -4.39
CA SER A 104 -0.08 -9.55 -3.26
C SER A 104 -0.43 -8.44 -2.25
N ASP A 105 -1.15 -7.40 -2.67
CA ASP A 105 -1.59 -6.34 -1.77
C ASP A 105 -2.75 -6.83 -0.89
N VAL A 106 -3.68 -7.58 -1.49
CA VAL A 106 -4.79 -8.20 -0.76
C VAL A 106 -4.26 -9.20 0.28
N THR A 107 -3.33 -10.07 -0.14
CA THR A 107 -2.68 -11.04 0.76
C THR A 107 -1.85 -10.34 1.85
N PHE A 108 -1.21 -9.22 1.53
CA PHE A 108 -0.50 -8.39 2.52
C PHE A 108 -1.45 -7.87 3.61
N GLY A 109 -2.61 -7.34 3.24
CA GLY A 109 -3.62 -6.90 4.21
C GLY A 109 -4.07 -8.04 5.12
N GLN A 110 -4.32 -9.22 4.56
CA GLN A 110 -4.65 -10.42 5.33
C GLN A 110 -3.53 -10.80 6.31
N ASN A 111 -2.28 -10.83 5.83
CA ASN A 111 -1.11 -11.18 6.66
C ASN A 111 -0.81 -10.13 7.75
N CYS A 112 -1.20 -8.87 7.54
CA CYS A 112 -1.14 -7.82 8.56
C CYS A 112 -2.30 -7.87 9.56
N GLY A 113 -3.35 -8.68 9.33
CA GLY A 113 -4.57 -8.66 10.14
C GLY A 113 -5.41 -7.41 9.94
N MET A 114 -5.36 -6.80 8.74
CA MET A 114 -6.13 -5.59 8.43
C MET A 114 -7.62 -5.92 8.32
N LYS A 115 -8.45 -4.93 8.63
CA LYS A 115 -9.91 -5.02 8.61
C LYS A 115 -10.45 -5.44 7.25
N GLN A 116 -9.93 -4.83 6.16
CA GLN A 116 -10.33 -5.15 4.79
C GLN A 116 -9.23 -4.81 3.79
N SER A 117 -9.21 -5.55 2.67
CA SER A 117 -8.34 -5.30 1.53
C SER A 117 -9.17 -5.03 0.28
N PHE A 118 -8.72 -4.08 -0.54
CA PHE A 118 -9.36 -3.71 -1.80
C PHE A 118 -8.40 -3.95 -2.97
N LEU A 119 -8.89 -4.66 -3.98
CA LEU A 119 -8.20 -4.81 -5.27
C LEU A 119 -8.84 -3.87 -6.29
N VAL A 120 -8.06 -2.90 -6.77
CA VAL A 120 -8.54 -1.96 -7.78
C VAL A 120 -8.25 -2.46 -9.19
N SER A 121 -9.16 -2.17 -10.13
CA SER A 121 -9.02 -2.57 -11.54
C SER A 121 -8.09 -1.66 -12.34
N THR A 122 -7.66 -0.53 -11.78
CA THR A 122 -6.65 0.36 -12.37
C THR A 122 -5.23 -0.18 -12.17
N GLY A 123 -4.27 0.30 -12.95
CA GLY A 123 -2.90 -0.16 -12.88
C GLY A 123 -2.74 -1.60 -13.37
N TYR A 124 -2.10 -2.45 -12.58
CA TYR A 124 -1.90 -3.88 -12.89
C TYR A 124 -3.12 -4.74 -12.55
N GLY A 125 -4.13 -4.20 -11.86
CA GLY A 125 -5.32 -4.95 -11.40
C GLY A 125 -6.32 -5.31 -12.50
N SER A 126 -6.13 -4.81 -13.72
CA SER A 126 -6.96 -5.15 -14.87
C SER A 126 -6.82 -6.64 -15.23
N GLY A 127 -7.88 -7.41 -15.00
CA GLY A 127 -7.92 -8.85 -15.26
C GLY A 127 -7.39 -9.75 -14.13
N GLU A 128 -6.95 -9.19 -13.01
CA GLU A 128 -6.56 -9.97 -11.84
C GLU A 128 -7.78 -10.48 -11.07
N ASN A 129 -7.72 -11.72 -10.63
CA ASN A 129 -8.72 -12.31 -9.75
C ASN A 129 -8.36 -12.05 -8.28
N LEU A 130 -9.37 -11.84 -7.45
CA LEU A 130 -9.19 -11.76 -6.00
C LEU A 130 -8.59 -13.08 -5.48
N PRO A 131 -7.44 -13.06 -4.80
CA PRO A 131 -6.75 -14.27 -4.38
C PRO A 131 -7.44 -14.98 -3.21
N THR A 132 -8.31 -14.27 -2.48
CA THR A 132 -8.99 -14.76 -1.28
C THR A 132 -10.36 -14.14 -1.11
N ALA A 133 -11.19 -14.73 -0.21
CA ALA A 133 -12.47 -14.16 0.21
C ALA A 133 -12.32 -12.83 1.01
N TYR A 134 -11.10 -12.44 1.37
CA TYR A 134 -10.80 -11.21 2.12
C TYR A 134 -10.72 -9.96 1.25
N GLY A 135 -10.63 -10.10 -0.07
CA GLY A 135 -10.51 -8.96 -0.98
C GLY A 135 -11.87 -8.49 -1.47
N ILE A 136 -12.05 -7.18 -1.58
CA ILE A 136 -13.19 -6.56 -2.27
C ILE A 136 -12.67 -5.90 -3.54
N ALA A 137 -13.37 -6.13 -4.65
CA ALA A 137 -13.05 -5.46 -5.91
C ALA A 137 -13.59 -4.03 -5.92
N ALA A 138 -12.79 -3.10 -6.39
CA ALA A 138 -13.18 -1.72 -6.65
C ALA A 138 -12.69 -1.28 -8.03
N SER A 139 -13.39 -0.35 -8.67
CA SER A 139 -12.98 0.15 -10.00
C SER A 139 -11.64 0.91 -9.93
N ASP A 140 -11.45 1.69 -8.88
CA ASP A 140 -10.29 2.56 -8.66
C ASP A 140 -10.15 2.90 -7.17
N ILE A 141 -9.11 3.68 -6.85
CA ILE A 141 -8.81 4.08 -5.47
C ILE A 141 -9.93 4.95 -4.86
N LEU A 142 -10.58 5.80 -5.65
CA LEU A 142 -11.65 6.67 -5.14
C LEU A 142 -12.90 5.85 -4.78
N HIS A 143 -13.25 4.88 -5.60
CA HIS A 143 -14.34 3.95 -5.29
C HIS A 143 -14.04 3.15 -4.01
N ALA A 144 -12.82 2.62 -3.88
CA ALA A 144 -12.40 1.92 -2.65
C ALA A 144 -12.48 2.83 -1.41
N ALA A 145 -12.04 4.10 -1.52
CA ALA A 145 -12.14 5.07 -0.43
C ALA A 145 -13.61 5.31 -0.01
N GLY A 146 -14.52 5.46 -0.96
CA GLY A 146 -15.96 5.57 -0.68
C GLY A 146 -16.53 4.36 0.06
N MET A 147 -16.11 3.14 -0.32
CA MET A 147 -16.53 1.91 0.36
C MET A 147 -15.97 1.83 1.79
N ILE A 148 -14.72 2.24 2.03
CA ILE A 148 -14.11 2.33 3.37
C ILE A 148 -14.95 3.21 4.27
N LEU A 149 -15.30 4.42 3.84
CA LEU A 149 -16.10 5.36 4.65
C LEU A 149 -17.48 4.80 4.99
N GLN A 150 -18.12 4.08 4.06
CA GLN A 150 -19.40 3.42 4.32
C GLN A 150 -19.29 2.29 5.36
N MET A 151 -18.15 1.58 5.41
CA MET A 151 -17.91 0.53 6.41
C MET A 151 -17.65 1.15 7.78
N ASP A 152 -16.86 2.21 7.83
CA ASP A 152 -16.46 2.88 9.07
C ASP A 152 -17.64 3.55 9.78
N THR A 153 -18.53 4.20 9.01
CA THR A 153 -19.75 4.83 9.57
C THR A 153 -20.76 3.83 10.15
N LYS A 154 -20.83 2.60 9.64
CA LYS A 154 -21.77 1.58 10.13
C LYS A 154 -21.38 1.01 11.49
N GLU A 155 -20.11 1.06 11.87
CA GLU A 155 -19.62 0.58 13.17
C GLU A 155 -19.68 1.65 14.26
N SER A 156 -19.82 2.92 13.86
CA SER A 156 -19.94 4.07 14.80
C SER A 156 -21.39 4.33 15.27
N MET A 157 -22.36 3.55 14.78
CA MET A 157 -23.78 3.59 15.20
C MET A 157 -24.15 2.38 16.05
#